data_1734dd2a04fa02cca314b271404eca21
#
_entry.id   1734dd2a04fa02cca314b271404eca21
#
_cell.length_a   1.000
_cell.length_b   1.000
_cell.length_c   1.000
_cell.angle_alpha   90.00
_cell.angle_beta   90.00
_cell.angle_gamma   90.00
#
_symmetry.space_group_name_H-M   'P 1'
#
loop_
_entity.id
_entity.type
_entity.pdbx_description
1 polymer ?
#
loop_
_entity_poly.entity_id
_entity_poly.type
_entity_poly.pdbx_seq_one_letter_code
_entity_poly.pdbx_strand_id
1 'polypeptide(L)' 'MYIVFTKPNKFTKTYTEACQIAEEYYQSTGEIVAVEQSQHHGNYVYNSP' A
#
# COMPACT_ATOMS: atom_id res chain seq x y z
N MET A 1 -3.22 -3.69 7.14
CA MET A 1 -2.06 -3.31 6.33
C MET A 1 -2.53 -2.77 4.99
N TYR A 2 -1.83 -1.81 4.47
CA TYR A 2 -2.18 -1.18 3.20
C TYR A 2 -1.05 -1.36 2.21
N ILE A 3 -1.42 -1.50 0.93
CA ILE A 3 -0.45 -1.65 -0.16
C ILE A 3 -0.53 -0.41 -1.03
N VAL A 4 0.63 0.19 -1.30
CA VAL A 4 0.75 1.29 -2.24
C VAL A 4 1.42 0.73 -3.49
N PHE A 5 0.75 0.85 -4.62
CA PHE A 5 1.23 0.21 -5.85
C PHE A 5 2.26 1.07 -6.55
N THR A 6 3.32 1.38 -5.83
CA THR A 6 4.50 2.02 -6.39
C THR A 6 5.37 0.96 -7.07
N LYS A 7 6.56 1.34 -7.48
CA LYS A 7 7.50 0.41 -8.10
C LYS A 7 8.82 0.48 -7.38
N PRO A 8 9.08 -0.47 -6.47
CA PRO A 8 8.28 -1.64 -6.09
C PRO A 8 7.18 -1.26 -5.11
N ASN A 9 6.17 -2.11 -4.98
CA ASN A 9 5.07 -1.87 -4.06
C ASN A 9 5.57 -1.68 -2.64
N LYS A 10 4.88 -0.81 -1.90
CA LYS A 10 5.20 -0.54 -0.51
C LYS A 10 4.03 -0.92 0.37
N PHE A 11 4.35 -1.25 1.61
CA PHE A 11 3.34 -1.68 2.57
C PHE A 11 3.40 -0.78 3.79
N THR A 12 2.23 -0.42 4.31
CA THR A 12 2.14 0.43 5.49
C THR A 12 1.14 -0.15 6.47
N LYS A 13 1.22 0.30 7.72
CA LYS A 13 0.28 -0.13 8.74
C LYS A 13 -0.97 0.71 8.75
N THR A 14 -0.89 1.96 8.32
CA THR A 14 -2.03 2.87 8.38
C THR A 14 -2.32 3.44 7.01
N TYR A 15 -3.58 3.82 6.82
CA TYR A 15 -4.01 4.43 5.58
C TYR A 15 -3.32 5.77 5.34
N THR A 16 -3.13 6.54 6.42
CA THR A 16 -2.49 7.84 6.31
C THR A 16 -1.08 7.71 5.74
N GLU A 17 -0.32 6.73 6.23
CA GLU A 17 1.02 6.51 5.71
C GLU A 17 0.99 6.10 4.25
N ALA A 18 0.03 5.26 3.89
CA ALA A 18 -0.09 4.81 2.50
C ALA A 18 -0.38 5.99 1.58
N CYS A 19 -1.28 6.87 1.99
CA CYS A 19 -1.61 8.04 1.19
C CYS A 19 -0.42 8.97 1.05
N GLN A 20 0.38 9.13 2.11
CA GLN A 20 1.58 9.93 2.03
C GLN A 20 2.57 9.38 1.02
N ILE A 21 2.77 8.07 1.02
CA ILE A 21 3.68 7.44 0.07
C ILE A 21 3.18 7.64 -1.35
N ALA A 22 1.86 7.46 -1.55
CA ALA A 22 1.29 7.63 -2.88
C ALA A 22 1.46 9.06 -3.37
N GLU A 23 1.26 10.04 -2.49
CA GLU A 23 1.40 11.44 -2.86
C GLU A 23 2.85 11.79 -3.18
N GLU A 24 3.78 11.32 -2.36
CA GLU A 24 5.19 11.57 -2.62
C GLU A 24 5.63 10.95 -3.93
N TYR A 25 5.12 9.77 -4.22
CA TYR A 25 5.42 9.11 -5.47
C TYR A 25 4.91 9.93 -6.65
N TYR A 26 3.68 10.45 -6.52
CA TYR A 26 3.12 11.31 -7.56
C TYR A 26 3.95 12.56 -7.76
N GLN A 27 4.36 13.21 -6.67
CA GLN A 27 5.19 14.42 -6.77
C GLN A 27 6.51 14.12 -7.45
N SER A 28 7.03 12.93 -7.27
CA SER A 28 8.34 12.56 -7.77
C SER A 28 8.30 12.06 -9.20
N THR A 29 7.25 11.33 -9.59
CA THR A 29 7.20 10.67 -10.89
C THR A 29 6.07 11.16 -11.78
N GLY A 30 5.07 11.83 -11.22
CA GLY A 30 3.88 12.24 -11.96
C GLY A 30 2.88 11.13 -12.15
N GLU A 31 3.11 9.95 -11.56
CA GLU A 31 2.20 8.82 -11.72
C GLU A 31 1.26 8.69 -10.53
N ILE A 32 0.00 8.44 -10.82
CA ILE A 32 -1.00 8.17 -9.79
C ILE A 32 -1.06 6.68 -9.56
N VAL A 33 -0.96 6.28 -8.29
CA VAL A 33 -0.99 4.87 -7.93
C VAL A 33 -2.13 4.61 -6.96
N ALA A 34 -2.60 3.36 -6.94
CA ALA A 34 -3.69 2.97 -6.07
C ALA A 34 -3.17 2.61 -4.68
N VAL A 35 -4.05 2.77 -3.69
CA VAL A 35 -3.82 2.29 -2.34
C VAL A 35 -4.95 1.34 -2.02
N GLU A 36 -4.61 0.12 -1.59
CA GLU A 36 -5.62 -0.89 -1.25
C GLU A 36 -5.37 -1.43 0.14
N GLN A 37 -6.44 -1.75 0.82
CA GLN A 37 -6.35 -2.42 2.10
C GLN A 37 -6.14 -3.90 1.87
N SER A 38 -5.09 -4.46 2.50
CA SER A 38 -4.82 -5.88 2.44
C SER A 38 -5.53 -6.57 3.59
N GLN A 39 -6.28 -7.61 3.30
CA GLN A 39 -6.98 -8.41 4.30
C GLN A 39 -6.08 -9.45 4.90
N HIS A 40 -4.97 -9.58 4.39
CA HIS A 40 -4.10 -10.62 4.81
C HIS A 40 -3.53 -10.38 6.16
N HIS A 41 -3.81 -11.09 6.85
CA HIS A 41 -3.37 -10.94 8.02
C HIS A 41 -2.62 -11.95 8.48
N GLY A 42 -2.71 -12.21 8.38
CA GLY A 42 -2.12 -12.90 8.58
C GLY A 42 -2.21 -13.78 8.72
N ASN A 43 -3.03 -13.96 8.37
CA ASN A 43 -3.28 -14.62 8.41
C ASN A 43 -3.27 -14.98 7.80
N TYR A 44 -3.49 -15.26 7.31
CA TYR A 44 -3.74 -15.44 6.93
C TYR A 44 -3.45 -15.87 6.48
N VAL A 45 -3.48 -16.15 6.44
CA VAL A 45 -3.41 -16.47 6.44
C VAL A 45 -3.43 -16.81 6.07
N TYR A 46 -3.49 -17.05 5.85
CA TYR A 46 -3.78 -17.21 5.89
C TYR A 46 -4.12 -17.53 5.59
N ASN A 47 -4.21 -17.84 5.55
CA ASN A 47 -4.78 -18.06 5.57
C ASN A 47 -5.01 -18.40 5.15
N SER A 48 -4.98 -18.68 5.14
CA SER A 48 -5.30 -18.88 5.05
C SER A 48 -5.48 -19.08 4.76
N PRO A 49 -5.42 -19.29 4.72
CA PRO A 49 -5.73 -19.54 4.64
C PRO A 49 -5.93 -19.58 4.44
#